data_b2a26d65cb90d17334f2525da440ba14
#
_entry.id   b2a26d65cb90d17334f2525da440ba14
#
_cell.length_a   1.000
_cell.length_b   1.000
_cell.length_c   1.000
_cell.angle_alpha   90.00
_cell.angle_beta   90.00
_cell.angle_gamma   90.00
#
_symmetry.space_group_name_H-M   'P 1'
#
loop_
_entity.id
_entity.type
_entity.pdbx_description
1 polymer ?
#
loop_
_entity_poly.entity_id
_entity_poly.type
_entity_poly.pdbx_seq_one_letter_code
_entity_poly.pdbx_strand_id
1 'polypeptide(L)'
;MSTPTQPSPLPEIVEQGSSLAHDAWLRLRKNHLAVFGGCTLVVIVLACFFGPLLSPFTYDEQRLTLRASPPLARVVEIVRGSDAAARPTAWSHLERLAEERVFERGTRVPDAVERLARGETVVHEGQTYRLAEHRHLLGTDVLGRDVLVRILQGGRVSILVGLIATVVALLIGVTYGAIAGYFGGKLDAAMMRIVDIIYALPFTIFVILLMVVLKEPAMQVDAWLSGLGWFRSTQGMGNMLLMFAAIGAVEWLTMARIVRGQVMAIKRMEYVEAARSLGFGRRRIILNHILPNVTGPVIVYTTLTIPAVMLLEAFLSFLGLGIQPPMSSWGVLIKEGAEKMEEFSWLLVFPGVAFSLTLFSLNFLGDGLRDALDVRSSKD
;
A
#
# COMPACT_ATOMS: atom_id res chain seq x y z
N MET A 1 21.66 -8.75 79.56
CA MET A 1 21.30 -7.67 78.63
C MET A 1 21.80 -8.05 77.25
N SER A 2 20.93 -8.60 76.45
CA SER A 2 21.21 -9.01 75.04
C SER A 2 20.89 -7.82 74.15
N THR A 3 21.85 -7.32 73.38
CA THR A 3 21.72 -6.27 72.36
C THR A 3 20.88 -6.77 71.23
N PRO A 4 19.88 -6.02 70.76
CA PRO A 4 19.10 -6.42 69.58
C PRO A 4 19.96 -6.30 68.30
N THR A 5 20.15 -7.39 67.62
CA THR A 5 20.74 -7.46 66.28
C THR A 5 19.85 -6.67 65.25
N GLN A 6 20.40 -5.59 64.66
CA GLN A 6 19.79 -4.91 63.58
C GLN A 6 19.61 -5.86 62.35
N PRO A 7 18.45 -5.88 61.68
CA PRO A 7 18.29 -6.67 60.45
C PRO A 7 19.21 -6.08 59.37
N SER A 8 19.94 -6.97 58.68
CA SER A 8 20.77 -6.62 57.54
C SER A 8 19.92 -5.92 56.43
N PRO A 9 20.42 -4.84 55.81
CA PRO A 9 19.71 -4.22 54.71
C PRO A 9 19.52 -5.26 53.57
N LEU A 10 18.28 -5.38 53.11
CA LEU A 10 17.97 -6.19 51.92
C LEU A 10 18.80 -5.65 50.75
N PRO A 11 19.33 -6.53 49.87
CA PRO A 11 20.08 -6.07 48.72
C PRO A 11 19.16 -5.18 47.86
N GLU A 12 19.55 -3.93 47.64
CA GLU A 12 18.93 -3.07 46.63
C GLU A 12 19.05 -3.78 45.28
N ILE A 13 17.91 -4.28 44.76
CA ILE A 13 17.82 -4.74 43.41
C ILE A 13 17.96 -3.48 42.53
N VAL A 14 19.17 -3.22 42.08
CA VAL A 14 19.42 -2.21 41.05
C VAL A 14 18.72 -2.71 39.78
N GLU A 15 17.48 -2.24 39.53
CA GLU A 15 16.80 -2.46 38.28
C GLU A 15 17.69 -1.86 37.18
N GLN A 16 18.30 -2.74 36.40
CA GLN A 16 19.00 -2.31 35.18
C GLN A 16 17.98 -1.65 34.27
N GLY A 17 18.12 -0.34 34.09
CA GLY A 17 17.24 0.44 33.23
C GLY A 17 17.26 -0.12 31.81
N SER A 18 16.16 -0.77 31.42
CA SER A 18 15.97 -1.24 30.05
C SER A 18 15.61 -0.06 29.14
N SER A 19 16.01 -0.12 27.87
CA SER A 19 15.61 0.90 26.93
C SER A 19 14.11 0.79 26.61
N LEU A 20 13.39 1.91 26.51
CA LEU A 20 11.97 1.97 26.17
C LEU A 20 11.64 1.13 24.89
N ALA A 21 12.55 1.13 23.93
CA ALA A 21 12.38 0.33 22.69
C ALA A 21 12.48 -1.18 22.95
N HIS A 22 13.35 -1.61 23.87
CA HIS A 22 13.50 -3.02 24.22
C HIS A 22 12.26 -3.54 24.96
N ASP A 23 11.75 -2.76 25.91
CA ASP A 23 10.54 -3.12 26.65
C ASP A 23 9.30 -3.15 25.75
N ALA A 24 9.16 -2.15 24.86
CA ALA A 24 8.10 -2.14 23.88
C ALA A 24 8.16 -3.37 22.96
N TRP A 25 9.36 -3.79 22.52
CA TRP A 25 9.53 -4.99 21.72
C TRP A 25 9.13 -6.27 22.46
N LEU A 26 9.52 -6.39 23.73
CA LEU A 26 9.15 -7.55 24.57
C LEU A 26 7.62 -7.63 24.80
N ARG A 27 6.97 -6.48 25.02
CA ARG A 27 5.50 -6.40 25.16
C ARG A 27 4.79 -6.74 23.84
N LEU A 28 5.25 -6.19 22.72
CA LEU A 28 4.70 -6.48 21.39
C LEU A 28 4.73 -7.98 21.09
N ARG A 29 5.83 -8.67 21.40
CA ARG A 29 5.95 -10.12 21.21
C ARG A 29 4.99 -10.95 22.07
N LYS A 30 4.51 -10.43 23.20
CA LYS A 30 3.51 -11.09 24.04
C LYS A 30 2.08 -10.93 23.50
N ASN A 31 1.83 -9.93 22.65
CA ASN A 31 0.52 -9.74 22.03
C ASN A 31 0.40 -10.63 20.78
N HIS A 32 -0.32 -11.74 20.91
CA HIS A 32 -0.48 -12.73 19.83
C HIS A 32 -1.12 -12.16 18.58
N LEU A 33 -2.09 -11.23 18.73
CA LEU A 33 -2.75 -10.59 17.59
C LEU A 33 -1.80 -9.66 16.83
N ALA A 34 -0.98 -8.90 17.54
CA ALA A 34 0.02 -8.03 16.93
C ALA A 34 1.10 -8.84 16.18
N VAL A 35 1.56 -9.96 16.76
CA VAL A 35 2.52 -10.86 16.11
C VAL A 35 1.90 -11.50 14.88
N PHE A 36 0.67 -12.01 14.97
CA PHE A 36 -0.05 -12.56 13.83
C PHE A 36 -0.21 -11.51 12.72
N GLY A 37 -0.69 -10.31 13.05
CA GLY A 37 -0.84 -9.20 12.09
C GLY A 37 0.50 -8.83 11.45
N GLY A 38 1.57 -8.71 12.25
CA GLY A 38 2.91 -8.41 11.75
C GLY A 38 3.45 -9.47 10.79
N CYS A 39 3.34 -10.76 11.15
CA CYS A 39 3.76 -11.87 10.29
C CYS A 39 2.95 -11.91 8.98
N THR A 40 1.62 -11.78 9.06
CA THR A 40 0.75 -11.75 7.89
C THR A 40 1.07 -10.58 6.97
N LEU A 41 1.30 -9.39 7.53
CA LEU A 41 1.70 -8.22 6.77
C LEU A 41 3.02 -8.44 6.03
N VAL A 42 4.03 -9.01 6.72
CA VAL A 42 5.32 -9.33 6.09
C VAL A 42 5.14 -10.30 4.92
N VAL A 43 4.34 -11.36 5.10
CA VAL A 43 4.04 -12.32 4.02
C VAL A 43 3.37 -11.63 2.84
N ILE A 44 2.36 -10.77 3.08
CA ILE A 44 1.67 -10.03 2.03
C ILE A 44 2.63 -9.08 1.30
N VAL A 45 3.44 -8.32 2.03
CA VAL A 45 4.43 -7.41 1.44
C VAL A 45 5.42 -8.19 0.57
N LEU A 46 5.99 -9.29 1.10
CA LEU A 46 6.91 -10.12 0.33
C LEU A 46 6.23 -10.73 -0.91
N ALA A 47 5.01 -11.23 -0.77
CA ALA A 47 4.24 -11.74 -1.91
C ALA A 47 3.98 -10.65 -2.96
N CYS A 48 3.57 -9.45 -2.55
CA CYS A 48 3.35 -8.34 -3.47
C CYS A 48 4.63 -7.90 -4.19
N PHE A 49 5.78 -7.84 -3.50
CA PHE A 49 7.02 -7.34 -4.09
C PHE A 49 7.78 -8.39 -4.89
N PHE A 50 7.75 -9.65 -4.50
CA PHE A 50 8.50 -10.72 -5.15
C PHE A 50 7.63 -11.64 -6.00
N GLY A 51 6.35 -11.81 -5.66
CA GLY A 51 5.44 -12.72 -6.36
C GLY A 51 5.32 -12.44 -7.88
N PRO A 52 5.15 -11.18 -8.34
CA PRO A 52 5.11 -10.91 -9.78
C PRO A 52 6.41 -11.26 -10.53
N LEU A 53 7.55 -11.33 -9.85
CA LEU A 53 8.81 -11.75 -10.46
C LEU A 53 8.88 -13.27 -10.70
N LEU A 54 8.11 -14.03 -9.92
CA LEU A 54 8.04 -15.50 -10.02
C LEU A 54 6.95 -15.96 -10.99
N SER A 55 6.05 -15.06 -11.42
CA SER A 55 4.97 -15.38 -12.33
C SER A 55 5.45 -15.31 -13.78
N PRO A 56 5.04 -16.25 -14.65
CA PRO A 56 5.27 -16.16 -16.08
C PRO A 56 4.38 -15.12 -16.78
N PHE A 57 3.39 -14.57 -16.06
CA PHE A 57 2.45 -13.58 -16.59
C PHE A 57 2.83 -12.18 -16.16
N THR A 58 2.55 -11.19 -17.03
CA THR A 58 2.67 -9.77 -16.71
C THR A 58 1.29 -9.18 -16.37
N TYR A 59 1.26 -8.13 -15.56
CA TYR A 59 0.01 -7.53 -15.05
C TYR A 59 -0.78 -6.75 -16.10
N ASP A 60 -0.10 -6.30 -17.17
CA ASP A 60 -0.61 -5.46 -18.27
C ASP A 60 -0.88 -6.25 -19.55
N GLU A 61 -0.45 -7.50 -19.62
CA GLU A 61 -0.65 -8.34 -20.81
C GLU A 61 -2.13 -8.70 -20.96
N GLN A 62 -2.75 -8.09 -21.97
CA GLN A 62 -4.15 -8.32 -22.30
C GLN A 62 -4.27 -9.46 -23.30
N ARG A 63 -5.14 -10.41 -23.00
CA ARG A 63 -5.45 -11.55 -23.84
C ARG A 63 -6.95 -11.56 -24.14
N LEU A 64 -7.38 -10.67 -25.03
CA LEU A 64 -8.80 -10.40 -25.33
C LEU A 64 -9.58 -11.63 -25.78
N THR A 65 -8.90 -12.66 -26.21
CA THR A 65 -9.46 -13.94 -26.61
C THR A 65 -9.75 -14.88 -25.46
N LEU A 66 -9.06 -14.69 -24.33
CA LEU A 66 -9.39 -15.33 -23.07
C LEU A 66 -10.45 -14.47 -22.40
N ARG A 67 -11.71 -14.84 -22.55
CA ARG A 67 -12.76 -14.26 -21.69
C ARG A 67 -12.43 -14.56 -20.24
N ALA A 68 -13.07 -13.85 -19.30
CA ALA A 68 -12.87 -14.10 -17.88
C ALA A 68 -13.01 -15.60 -17.56
N SER A 69 -11.90 -16.24 -17.21
CA SER A 69 -11.83 -17.65 -16.89
C SER A 69 -11.83 -17.84 -15.38
N PRO A 70 -12.60 -18.82 -14.84
CA PRO A 70 -12.66 -19.04 -13.41
C PRO A 70 -11.32 -19.49 -12.83
N PRO A 71 -11.15 -19.42 -11.49
CA PRO A 71 -9.94 -19.89 -10.81
C PRO A 71 -9.62 -21.35 -11.17
N LEU A 72 -8.32 -21.63 -11.31
CA LEU A 72 -7.77 -22.97 -11.64
C LEU A 72 -8.19 -23.53 -13.01
N ALA A 73 -8.90 -22.76 -13.84
CA ALA A 73 -9.25 -23.18 -15.19
C ALA A 73 -7.99 -23.47 -16.01
N ARG A 74 -8.06 -24.53 -16.78
CA ARG A 74 -7.06 -24.82 -17.81
C ARG A 74 -7.36 -23.99 -19.03
N VAL A 75 -6.42 -23.13 -19.38
CA VAL A 75 -6.51 -22.31 -20.59
C VAL A 75 -5.52 -22.86 -21.58
N VAL A 76 -6.02 -23.19 -22.75
CA VAL A 76 -5.20 -23.69 -23.86
C VAL A 76 -5.03 -22.54 -24.86
N GLU A 77 -3.80 -22.20 -25.17
CA GLU A 77 -3.46 -21.13 -26.10
C GLU A 77 -2.56 -21.66 -27.20
N ILE A 78 -2.70 -21.04 -28.37
CA ILE A 78 -1.81 -21.32 -29.48
C ILE A 78 -0.67 -20.33 -29.45
N VAL A 79 0.53 -20.86 -29.26
CA VAL A 79 1.78 -20.11 -29.15
C VAL A 79 2.56 -20.20 -30.46
N ARG A 80 3.06 -19.07 -30.92
CA ARG A 80 3.90 -18.96 -32.13
C ARG A 80 5.36 -19.21 -31.78
N GLY A 81 6.03 -20.06 -32.56
CA GLY A 81 7.47 -20.31 -32.49
C GLY A 81 7.85 -21.50 -31.62
N SER A 82 9.13 -21.88 -31.70
CA SER A 82 9.73 -22.96 -30.91
C SER A 82 10.09 -22.52 -29.48
N ASP A 83 10.15 -21.21 -29.21
CA ASP A 83 10.57 -20.66 -27.93
C ASP A 83 9.40 -20.48 -26.97
N ALA A 84 9.60 -20.84 -25.70
CA ALA A 84 8.64 -20.68 -24.62
C ALA A 84 8.27 -19.21 -24.34
N ALA A 85 9.04 -18.26 -24.88
CA ALA A 85 8.84 -16.82 -24.75
C ALA A 85 8.01 -16.21 -25.91
N ALA A 86 7.55 -17.00 -26.87
CA ALA A 86 6.72 -16.49 -27.98
C ALA A 86 5.35 -16.07 -27.43
N ARG A 87 4.90 -14.86 -27.79
CA ARG A 87 3.61 -14.32 -27.37
C ARG A 87 2.48 -15.27 -27.80
N PRO A 88 1.56 -15.62 -26.90
CA PRO A 88 0.46 -16.51 -27.22
C PRO A 88 -0.42 -15.89 -28.31
N THR A 89 -0.73 -16.70 -29.30
CA THR A 89 -1.72 -16.36 -30.32
C THR A 89 -3.02 -17.04 -29.90
N ALA A 90 -4.05 -16.25 -29.74
CA ALA A 90 -5.31 -16.75 -29.20
C ALA A 90 -6.04 -17.71 -30.15
N TRP A 91 -6.77 -18.66 -29.54
CA TRP A 91 -7.62 -19.63 -30.25
C TRP A 91 -8.59 -19.00 -31.26
N SER A 92 -9.18 -17.84 -30.94
CA SER A 92 -10.04 -17.08 -31.84
C SER A 92 -9.33 -16.55 -33.09
N HIS A 93 -8.00 -16.42 -33.05
CA HIS A 93 -7.23 -16.06 -34.23
C HIS A 93 -7.13 -17.25 -35.18
N LEU A 94 -7.04 -18.47 -34.67
CA LEU A 94 -7.11 -19.69 -35.49
C LEU A 94 -8.52 -19.97 -35.97
N GLU A 95 -9.55 -19.72 -35.20
CA GLU A 95 -10.94 -19.78 -35.70
C GLU A 95 -11.17 -18.76 -36.82
N ARG A 96 -10.63 -17.55 -36.68
CA ARG A 96 -10.71 -16.53 -37.73
C ARG A 96 -9.86 -16.89 -38.96
N LEU A 97 -8.63 -17.39 -38.74
CA LEU A 97 -7.81 -17.93 -39.83
C LEU A 97 -8.46 -19.16 -40.46
N ALA A 98 -9.28 -19.89 -39.69
CA ALA A 98 -10.09 -21.00 -40.10
C ALA A 98 -11.24 -20.56 -41.06
N GLU A 99 -11.94 -19.52 -40.67
CA GLU A 99 -13.02 -18.93 -41.43
C GLU A 99 -12.51 -18.24 -42.72
N GLU A 100 -11.34 -17.63 -42.69
CA GLU A 100 -10.72 -16.90 -43.82
C GLU A 100 -10.02 -17.81 -44.86
N ARG A 101 -10.00 -19.14 -44.68
CA ARG A 101 -9.34 -20.12 -45.58
C ARG A 101 -7.84 -19.86 -45.83
N VAL A 102 -7.14 -19.30 -44.86
CA VAL A 102 -5.77 -18.80 -45.01
C VAL A 102 -4.71 -19.89 -44.78
N PHE A 103 -5.07 -21.15 -44.44
CA PHE A 103 -4.13 -22.24 -44.36
C PHE A 103 -3.66 -22.69 -45.75
N GLU A 104 -2.40 -23.08 -45.88
CA GLU A 104 -1.74 -23.52 -47.12
C GLU A 104 -2.68 -24.46 -47.95
N ARG A 105 -2.60 -24.32 -49.27
CA ARG A 105 -3.34 -25.15 -50.21
C ARG A 105 -3.16 -26.64 -49.88
N GLY A 106 -4.20 -27.25 -49.30
CA GLY A 106 -4.24 -28.67 -48.98
C GLY A 106 -4.47 -29.02 -47.50
N THR A 107 -4.28 -28.10 -46.56
CA THR A 107 -4.54 -28.34 -45.15
C THR A 107 -5.93 -27.85 -44.80
N ARG A 108 -6.86 -28.76 -44.51
CA ARG A 108 -8.18 -28.39 -44.00
C ARG A 108 -8.02 -27.88 -42.57
N VAL A 109 -8.65 -26.78 -42.24
CA VAL A 109 -8.63 -26.12 -40.95
C VAL A 109 -8.94 -27.05 -39.76
N PRO A 110 -9.97 -27.94 -39.86
CA PRO A 110 -10.23 -28.96 -38.85
C PRO A 110 -9.01 -29.82 -38.57
N ASP A 111 -8.21 -30.17 -39.57
CA ASP A 111 -7.04 -31.04 -39.43
C ASP A 111 -5.90 -30.33 -38.67
N ALA A 112 -5.73 -29.02 -38.87
CA ALA A 112 -4.72 -28.25 -38.12
C ALA A 112 -5.08 -28.13 -36.63
N VAL A 113 -6.33 -27.90 -36.30
CA VAL A 113 -6.83 -27.86 -34.93
C VAL A 113 -6.73 -29.22 -34.26
N GLU A 114 -7.09 -30.32 -34.99
CA GLU A 114 -6.93 -31.68 -34.47
C GLU A 114 -5.47 -32.08 -34.23
N ARG A 115 -4.58 -31.67 -35.12
CA ARG A 115 -3.14 -31.91 -34.98
C ARG A 115 -2.57 -31.15 -33.76
N LEU A 116 -2.94 -29.90 -33.58
CA LEU A 116 -2.58 -29.12 -32.40
C LEU A 116 -3.16 -29.76 -31.10
N ALA A 117 -4.40 -30.24 -31.16
CA ALA A 117 -5.03 -30.95 -30.02
C ALA A 117 -4.33 -32.28 -29.70
N ARG A 118 -3.67 -32.92 -30.64
CA ARG A 118 -2.82 -34.09 -30.45
C ARG A 118 -1.40 -33.75 -29.96
N GLY A 119 -1.09 -32.46 -29.75
CA GLY A 119 0.23 -31.99 -29.32
C GLY A 119 1.24 -31.87 -30.46
N GLU A 120 0.79 -31.93 -31.71
CA GLU A 120 1.63 -31.72 -32.88
C GLU A 120 1.85 -30.21 -33.10
N THR A 121 2.96 -29.86 -33.76
CA THR A 121 3.20 -28.50 -34.25
C THR A 121 2.63 -28.31 -35.65
N VAL A 122 2.02 -27.18 -35.90
CA VAL A 122 1.51 -26.80 -37.22
C VAL A 122 2.31 -25.63 -37.77
N VAL A 123 2.81 -25.75 -39.01
CA VAL A 123 3.52 -24.67 -39.68
C VAL A 123 2.55 -23.95 -40.64
N HIS A 124 2.45 -22.62 -40.48
CA HIS A 124 1.66 -21.75 -41.33
C HIS A 124 2.45 -20.48 -41.65
N GLU A 125 2.51 -20.10 -42.90
CA GLU A 125 3.30 -18.95 -43.41
C GLU A 125 4.76 -18.92 -42.90
N GLY A 126 5.41 -20.08 -42.85
CA GLY A 126 6.78 -20.22 -42.34
C GLY A 126 6.91 -20.10 -40.83
N GLN A 127 5.81 -20.06 -40.09
CA GLN A 127 5.78 -19.96 -38.65
C GLN A 127 5.22 -21.21 -37.99
N THR A 128 5.88 -21.69 -36.97
CA THR A 128 5.47 -22.88 -36.22
C THR A 128 4.51 -22.49 -35.10
N TYR A 129 3.38 -23.19 -35.01
CA TYR A 129 2.39 -23.01 -33.96
C TYR A 129 2.31 -24.29 -33.12
N ARG A 130 2.15 -24.13 -31.80
CA ARG A 130 1.92 -25.23 -30.86
C ARG A 130 0.89 -24.81 -29.81
N LEU A 131 0.25 -25.81 -29.17
CA LEU A 131 -0.57 -25.55 -28.00
C LEU A 131 0.31 -25.37 -26.77
N ALA A 132 0.04 -24.35 -26.00
CA ALA A 132 0.56 -24.16 -24.66
C ALA A 132 -0.61 -24.19 -23.67
N GLU A 133 -0.46 -24.99 -22.62
CA GLU A 133 -1.44 -25.06 -21.55
C GLU A 133 -0.95 -24.19 -20.39
N HIS A 134 -1.79 -23.25 -19.98
CA HIS A 134 -1.54 -22.37 -18.83
C HIS A 134 -2.64 -22.56 -17.81
N ARG A 135 -2.28 -22.38 -16.52
CA ARG A 135 -3.24 -22.37 -15.43
C ARG A 135 -3.15 -21.03 -14.72
N HIS A 136 -4.26 -20.33 -14.68
CA HIS A 136 -4.40 -19.11 -13.90
C HIS A 136 -4.94 -19.46 -12.51
N LEU A 137 -4.12 -19.33 -11.46
CA LEU A 137 -4.47 -19.75 -10.10
C LEU A 137 -5.74 -19.07 -9.58
N LEU A 138 -5.89 -17.77 -9.79
CA LEU A 138 -7.07 -17.00 -9.39
C LEU A 138 -7.97 -16.64 -10.58
N GLY A 139 -7.75 -17.26 -11.73
CA GLY A 139 -8.47 -16.98 -12.96
C GLY A 139 -7.97 -15.76 -13.71
N THR A 140 -8.75 -15.33 -14.69
CA THR A 140 -8.48 -14.13 -15.51
C THR A 140 -9.63 -13.14 -15.39
N ASP A 141 -9.34 -11.87 -15.69
CA ASP A 141 -10.34 -10.82 -15.79
C ASP A 141 -11.00 -10.77 -17.19
N VAL A 142 -11.89 -9.80 -17.41
CA VAL A 142 -12.63 -9.62 -18.67
C VAL A 142 -11.72 -9.30 -19.87
N LEU A 143 -10.49 -8.83 -19.63
CA LEU A 143 -9.47 -8.57 -20.64
C LEU A 143 -8.47 -9.72 -20.76
N GLY A 144 -8.72 -10.85 -20.08
CA GLY A 144 -7.84 -12.02 -20.09
C GLY A 144 -6.54 -11.83 -19.32
N ARG A 145 -6.42 -10.81 -18.43
CA ARG A 145 -5.25 -10.58 -17.59
C ARG A 145 -5.29 -11.49 -16.36
N ASP A 146 -4.13 -11.96 -15.92
CA ASP A 146 -4.03 -12.83 -14.73
C ASP A 146 -4.39 -12.08 -13.45
N VAL A 147 -5.41 -12.58 -12.72
CA VAL A 147 -5.95 -11.92 -11.52
C VAL A 147 -4.94 -11.96 -10.36
N LEU A 148 -4.18 -13.06 -10.19
CA LEU A 148 -3.19 -13.16 -9.12
C LEU A 148 -2.10 -12.10 -9.28
N VAL A 149 -1.52 -11.99 -10.47
CA VAL A 149 -0.47 -11.00 -10.74
C VAL A 149 -0.98 -9.58 -10.57
N ARG A 150 -2.23 -9.32 -11.00
CA ARG A 150 -2.88 -8.02 -10.80
C ARG A 150 -3.09 -7.69 -9.33
N ILE A 151 -3.49 -8.66 -8.49
CA ILE A 151 -3.64 -8.47 -7.04
C ILE A 151 -2.29 -8.18 -6.40
N LEU A 152 -1.25 -8.92 -6.76
CA LEU A 152 0.09 -8.71 -6.21
C LEU A 152 0.67 -7.35 -6.62
N GLN A 153 0.54 -6.98 -7.88
CA GLN A 153 0.99 -5.68 -8.38
C GLN A 153 0.15 -4.54 -7.80
N GLY A 154 -1.17 -4.69 -7.74
CA GLY A 154 -2.07 -3.72 -7.11
C GLY A 154 -1.76 -3.51 -5.64
N GLY A 155 -1.37 -4.59 -4.94
CA GLY A 155 -0.92 -4.53 -3.56
C GLY A 155 0.34 -3.69 -3.35
N ARG A 156 1.34 -3.82 -4.24
CA ARG A 156 2.52 -2.92 -4.21
C ARG A 156 2.09 -1.46 -4.23
N VAL A 157 1.17 -1.13 -5.12
CA VAL A 157 0.72 0.25 -5.31
C VAL A 157 -0.07 0.73 -4.11
N SER A 158 -1.07 -0.02 -3.62
CA SER A 158 -1.87 0.36 -2.44
C SER A 158 -1.01 0.51 -1.18
N ILE A 159 -0.04 -0.39 -0.94
CA ILE A 159 0.88 -0.31 0.20
C ILE A 159 1.79 0.92 0.07
N LEU A 160 2.33 1.19 -1.11
CA LEU A 160 3.16 2.38 -1.36
C LEU A 160 2.38 3.67 -1.18
N VAL A 161 1.12 3.74 -1.65
CA VAL A 161 0.21 4.88 -1.40
C VAL A 161 0.07 5.10 0.10
N GLY A 162 -0.30 4.04 0.85
CA GLY A 162 -0.47 4.11 2.29
C GLY A 162 0.77 4.61 3.00
N LEU A 163 1.93 4.08 2.64
CA LEU A 163 3.19 4.42 3.28
C LEU A 163 3.65 5.86 2.95
N ILE A 164 3.68 6.22 1.66
CA ILE A 164 4.20 7.53 1.22
C ILE A 164 3.31 8.66 1.72
N ALA A 165 1.98 8.55 1.57
CA ALA A 165 1.07 9.57 2.08
C ALA A 165 1.16 9.72 3.60
N THR A 166 1.33 8.62 4.33
CA THR A 166 1.54 8.66 5.79
C THR A 166 2.87 9.34 6.15
N VAL A 167 3.96 9.09 5.43
CA VAL A 167 5.25 9.77 5.64
C VAL A 167 5.12 11.27 5.37
N VAL A 168 4.43 11.67 4.32
CA VAL A 168 4.16 13.10 4.03
C VAL A 168 3.35 13.74 5.16
N ALA A 169 2.26 13.07 5.58
CA ALA A 169 1.43 13.53 6.69
C ALA A 169 2.22 13.64 8.01
N LEU A 170 3.11 12.68 8.28
CA LEU A 170 4.01 12.68 9.42
C LEU A 170 4.95 13.90 9.41
N LEU A 171 5.66 14.11 8.31
CA LEU A 171 6.64 15.19 8.19
C LEU A 171 5.99 16.57 8.33
N ILE A 172 4.88 16.81 7.64
CA ILE A 172 4.16 18.07 7.72
C ILE A 172 3.49 18.22 9.09
N GLY A 173 2.75 17.19 9.54
CA GLY A 173 1.97 17.25 10.76
C GLY A 173 2.82 17.41 12.02
N VAL A 174 3.94 16.68 12.11
CA VAL A 174 4.86 16.80 13.25
C VAL A 174 5.50 18.18 13.30
N THR A 175 5.99 18.68 12.17
CA THR A 175 6.64 20.00 12.15
C THR A 175 5.64 21.12 12.43
N TYR A 176 4.46 21.07 11.82
CA TYR A 176 3.40 22.07 12.03
C TYR A 176 2.86 22.03 13.46
N GLY A 177 2.52 20.84 13.97
CA GLY A 177 2.03 20.65 15.34
C GLY A 177 3.05 21.03 16.40
N ALA A 178 4.34 20.70 16.18
CA ALA A 178 5.40 21.07 17.09
C ALA A 178 5.60 22.59 17.18
N ILE A 179 5.58 23.28 16.07
CA ILE A 179 5.67 24.76 16.01
C ILE A 179 4.46 25.37 16.74
N ALA A 180 3.25 24.99 16.37
CA ALA A 180 2.02 25.51 17.00
C ALA A 180 2.02 25.28 18.51
N GLY A 181 2.27 24.06 18.98
CA GLY A 181 2.27 23.68 20.39
C GLY A 181 3.37 24.38 21.22
N TYR A 182 4.57 24.50 20.63
CA TYR A 182 5.70 25.11 21.33
C TYR A 182 5.52 26.64 21.49
N PHE A 183 5.22 27.35 20.42
CA PHE A 183 5.10 28.81 20.48
C PHE A 183 3.81 29.24 21.18
N GLY A 184 2.69 28.58 20.92
CA GLY A 184 1.42 28.90 21.55
C GLY A 184 0.87 30.28 21.15
N GLY A 185 -0.11 30.78 21.93
CA GLY A 185 -0.66 32.13 21.78
C GLY A 185 -1.26 32.43 20.41
N LYS A 186 -1.00 33.62 19.87
CA LYS A 186 -1.57 34.08 18.59
C LYS A 186 -1.10 33.25 17.38
N LEU A 187 0.16 32.75 17.41
CA LEU A 187 0.69 31.91 16.32
C LEU A 187 -0.04 30.57 16.27
N ASP A 188 -0.19 29.92 17.41
CA ASP A 188 -0.94 28.68 17.55
C ASP A 188 -2.39 28.86 17.07
N ALA A 189 -3.06 29.92 17.52
CA ALA A 189 -4.43 30.22 17.12
C ALA A 189 -4.55 30.45 15.59
N ALA A 190 -3.60 31.14 14.98
CA ALA A 190 -3.59 31.36 13.53
C ALA A 190 -3.34 30.05 12.76
N MET A 191 -2.35 29.25 13.19
CA MET A 191 -2.03 27.97 12.57
C MET A 191 -3.21 27.00 12.68
N MET A 192 -3.83 26.87 13.86
CA MET A 192 -5.00 26.01 14.04
C MET A 192 -6.22 26.50 13.26
N ARG A 193 -6.38 27.80 13.08
CA ARG A 193 -7.46 28.35 12.23
C ARG A 193 -7.34 27.86 10.78
N ILE A 194 -6.11 27.80 10.23
CA ILE A 194 -5.88 27.24 8.89
C ILE A 194 -6.31 25.78 8.84
N VAL A 195 -5.89 24.97 9.85
CA VAL A 195 -6.30 23.59 9.98
C VAL A 195 -7.83 23.46 10.04
N ASP A 196 -8.50 24.29 10.83
CA ASP A 196 -9.95 24.26 10.99
C ASP A 196 -10.70 24.66 9.72
N ILE A 197 -10.19 25.62 8.94
CA ILE A 197 -10.77 26.01 7.65
C ILE A 197 -10.71 24.85 6.66
N ILE A 198 -9.56 24.18 6.57
CA ILE A 198 -9.42 23.02 5.67
C ILE A 198 -10.35 21.88 6.11
N TYR A 199 -10.45 21.62 7.41
CA TYR A 199 -11.36 20.61 7.96
C TYR A 199 -12.85 20.93 7.78
N ALA A 200 -13.22 22.20 7.65
CA ALA A 200 -14.60 22.61 7.40
C ALA A 200 -15.09 22.24 6.00
N LEU A 201 -14.18 22.00 5.06
CA LEU A 201 -14.51 21.49 3.73
C LEU A 201 -14.84 20.01 3.80
N PRO A 202 -15.92 19.55 3.14
CA PRO A 202 -16.16 18.12 3.00
C PRO A 202 -14.94 17.47 2.35
N PHE A 203 -14.35 16.51 3.07
CA PHE A 203 -13.09 15.86 2.68
C PHE A 203 -13.06 15.43 1.20
N THR A 204 -14.09 14.69 0.78
CA THR A 204 -14.21 14.18 -0.58
C THR A 204 -14.18 15.29 -1.64
N ILE A 205 -14.92 16.39 -1.38
CA ILE A 205 -14.99 17.52 -2.30
C ILE A 205 -13.61 18.20 -2.40
N PHE A 206 -12.93 18.37 -1.27
CA PHE A 206 -11.59 18.95 -1.24
C PHE A 206 -10.57 18.12 -2.04
N VAL A 207 -10.58 16.80 -1.86
CA VAL A 207 -9.69 15.90 -2.61
C VAL A 207 -10.01 15.90 -4.11
N ILE A 208 -11.29 15.88 -4.48
CA ILE A 208 -11.72 15.96 -5.88
C ILE A 208 -11.22 17.27 -6.51
N LEU A 209 -11.45 18.39 -5.83
CA LEU A 209 -11.00 19.70 -6.30
C LEU A 209 -9.48 19.75 -6.49
N LEU A 210 -8.74 19.20 -5.51
CA LEU A 210 -7.28 19.16 -5.57
C LEU A 210 -6.79 18.28 -6.73
N MET A 211 -7.40 17.12 -6.95
CA MET A 211 -7.07 16.24 -8.07
C MET A 211 -7.36 16.88 -9.43
N VAL A 212 -8.46 17.60 -9.56
CA VAL A 212 -8.79 18.33 -10.79
C VAL A 212 -7.78 19.45 -11.06
N VAL A 213 -7.47 20.26 -10.05
CA VAL A 213 -6.54 21.40 -10.18
C VAL A 213 -5.11 20.94 -10.45
N LEU A 214 -4.67 19.84 -9.82
CA LEU A 214 -3.31 19.34 -9.98
C LEU A 214 -3.13 18.36 -11.16
N LYS A 215 -4.19 18.06 -11.92
CA LYS A 215 -4.12 17.11 -13.05
C LYS A 215 -3.12 17.55 -14.11
N GLU A 216 -3.18 18.81 -14.52
CA GLU A 216 -2.25 19.38 -15.52
C GLU A 216 -0.78 19.36 -15.05
N PRO A 217 -0.45 19.84 -13.82
CA PRO A 217 0.88 19.68 -13.27
C PRO A 217 1.36 18.22 -13.21
N ALA A 218 0.47 17.26 -12.87
CA ALA A 218 0.82 15.84 -12.83
C ALA A 218 1.19 15.29 -14.21
N MET A 219 0.46 15.69 -15.26
CA MET A 219 0.79 15.32 -16.65
C MET A 219 2.13 15.92 -17.09
N GLN A 220 2.47 17.14 -16.67
CA GLN A 220 3.78 17.74 -16.95
C GLN A 220 4.92 16.99 -16.25
N VAL A 221 4.69 16.51 -15.02
CA VAL A 221 5.64 15.67 -14.29
C VAL A 221 5.85 14.33 -15.00
N ASP A 222 4.78 13.69 -15.50
CA ASP A 222 4.89 12.47 -16.30
C ASP A 222 5.72 12.69 -17.57
N ALA A 223 5.47 13.79 -18.28
CA ALA A 223 6.22 14.14 -19.49
C ALA A 223 7.71 14.41 -19.19
N TRP A 224 8.00 15.09 -18.08
CA TRP A 224 9.37 15.37 -17.64
C TRP A 224 10.11 14.09 -17.22
N LEU A 225 9.48 13.22 -16.42
CA LEU A 225 10.05 11.94 -16.00
C LEU A 225 10.32 11.02 -17.19
N SER A 226 9.42 10.98 -18.18
CA SER A 226 9.61 10.17 -19.39
C SER A 226 10.80 10.67 -20.23
N GLY A 227 11.04 11.99 -20.24
CA GLY A 227 12.18 12.62 -20.89
C GLY A 227 13.54 12.27 -20.26
N LEU A 228 13.58 11.92 -18.96
CA LEU A 228 14.82 11.54 -18.26
C LEU A 228 15.35 10.14 -18.63
N GLY A 229 14.57 9.30 -19.34
CA GLY A 229 15.00 7.99 -19.85
C GLY A 229 15.32 6.91 -18.80
N TRP A 230 15.29 7.24 -17.53
CA TRP A 230 15.61 6.33 -16.41
C TRP A 230 14.50 5.32 -16.12
N PHE A 231 13.26 5.67 -16.46
CA PHE A 231 12.08 4.83 -16.23
C PHE A 231 11.42 4.51 -17.56
N ARG A 232 11.51 3.29 -18.00
CA ARG A 232 10.95 2.80 -19.27
C ARG A 232 9.41 2.78 -19.36
N SER A 233 8.71 3.00 -18.22
CA SER A 233 7.25 3.03 -18.14
C SER A 233 6.83 3.99 -17.02
N THR A 234 6.82 5.29 -17.32
CA THR A 234 6.37 6.35 -16.40
C THR A 234 4.90 6.69 -16.55
N GLN A 235 4.19 6.04 -17.50
CA GLN A 235 2.76 6.29 -17.70
C GLN A 235 1.97 5.99 -16.41
N GLY A 236 1.34 7.01 -15.86
CA GLY A 236 0.54 6.93 -14.63
C GLY A 236 1.28 7.26 -13.34
N MET A 237 2.61 7.52 -13.38
CA MET A 237 3.36 7.91 -12.17
C MET A 237 2.96 9.29 -11.66
N GLY A 238 2.68 10.26 -12.55
CA GLY A 238 2.17 11.58 -12.17
C GLY A 238 0.80 11.50 -11.50
N ASN A 239 -0.10 10.66 -11.99
CA ASN A 239 -1.38 10.40 -11.32
C ASN A 239 -1.18 9.77 -9.92
N MET A 240 -0.23 8.87 -9.78
CA MET A 240 0.11 8.28 -8.48
C MET A 240 0.69 9.32 -7.52
N LEU A 241 1.61 10.16 -7.98
CA LEU A 241 2.17 11.28 -7.20
C LEU A 241 1.11 12.30 -6.83
N LEU A 242 0.20 12.61 -7.75
CA LEU A 242 -0.95 13.48 -7.50
C LEU A 242 -1.83 12.92 -6.37
N MET A 243 -2.12 11.63 -6.40
CA MET A 243 -2.91 10.99 -5.36
C MET A 243 -2.20 11.00 -4.00
N PHE A 244 -0.88 10.77 -3.96
CA PHE A 244 -0.09 10.93 -2.74
C PHE A 244 -0.16 12.35 -2.18
N ALA A 245 -0.02 13.35 -3.06
CA ALA A 245 -0.12 14.75 -2.68
C ALA A 245 -1.53 15.08 -2.16
N ALA A 246 -2.58 14.63 -2.83
CA ALA A 246 -3.96 14.91 -2.47
C ALA A 246 -4.33 14.28 -1.10
N ILE A 247 -3.98 13.02 -0.88
CA ILE A 247 -4.24 12.34 0.40
C ILE A 247 -3.35 12.94 1.51
N GLY A 248 -2.06 13.11 1.22
CA GLY A 248 -1.11 13.69 2.17
C GLY A 248 -1.49 15.12 2.59
N ALA A 249 -2.09 15.92 1.68
CA ALA A 249 -2.56 17.28 1.94
C ALA A 249 -3.71 17.34 2.96
N VAL A 250 -4.31 16.22 3.32
CA VAL A 250 -5.40 16.16 4.31
C VAL A 250 -4.99 15.41 5.58
N GLU A 251 -4.30 14.30 5.45
CA GLU A 251 -3.95 13.45 6.61
C GLU A 251 -3.01 14.15 7.60
N TRP A 252 -2.18 15.10 7.16
CA TRP A 252 -1.31 15.86 8.07
C TRP A 252 -2.07 16.72 9.09
N LEU A 253 -3.31 17.10 8.79
CA LEU A 253 -4.12 17.98 9.67
C LEU A 253 -4.38 17.30 11.02
N THR A 254 -4.75 16.04 11.01
CA THR A 254 -5.00 15.24 12.22
C THR A 254 -3.69 15.02 13.01
N MET A 255 -2.61 14.68 12.31
CA MET A 255 -1.28 14.53 12.92
C MET A 255 -0.83 15.83 13.60
N ALA A 256 -1.03 16.98 12.95
CA ALA A 256 -0.68 18.28 13.51
C ALA A 256 -1.42 18.59 14.81
N ARG A 257 -2.72 18.27 14.91
CA ARG A 257 -3.51 18.47 16.14
C ARG A 257 -3.01 17.58 17.28
N ILE A 258 -2.70 16.31 16.98
CA ILE A 258 -2.21 15.36 17.98
C ILE A 258 -0.85 15.81 18.50
N VAL A 259 0.09 16.07 17.61
CA VAL A 259 1.44 16.51 17.98
C VAL A 259 1.40 17.84 18.74
N ARG A 260 0.57 18.79 18.33
CA ARG A 260 0.35 20.03 19.09
C ARG A 260 -0.07 19.75 20.52
N GLY A 261 -1.06 18.88 20.73
CA GLY A 261 -1.53 18.50 22.07
C GLY A 261 -0.42 17.90 22.94
N GLN A 262 0.36 16.97 22.39
CA GLN A 262 1.49 16.35 23.07
C GLN A 262 2.58 17.38 23.40
N VAL A 263 2.94 18.23 22.46
CA VAL A 263 3.96 19.27 22.67
C VAL A 263 3.52 20.29 23.74
N MET A 264 2.25 20.65 23.80
CA MET A 264 1.72 21.54 24.83
C MET A 264 1.80 20.91 26.24
N ALA A 265 1.59 19.60 26.36
CA ALA A 265 1.74 18.89 27.62
C ALA A 265 3.23 18.80 28.03
N ILE A 266 4.09 18.35 27.10
CA ILE A 266 5.54 18.16 27.38
C ILE A 266 6.25 19.48 27.67
N LYS A 267 5.87 20.55 27.01
CA LYS A 267 6.47 21.89 27.20
C LYS A 267 6.43 22.38 28.66
N ARG A 268 5.49 21.86 29.45
CA ARG A 268 5.29 22.23 30.85
C ARG A 268 6.06 21.34 31.86
N MET A 269 6.80 20.36 31.34
CA MET A 269 7.57 19.45 32.21
C MET A 269 8.82 20.13 32.74
N GLU A 270 9.20 19.78 33.96
CA GLU A 270 10.32 20.40 34.71
C GLU A 270 11.65 20.37 33.97
N TYR A 271 11.95 19.27 33.26
CA TYR A 271 13.20 19.16 32.48
C TYR A 271 13.25 20.12 31.29
N VAL A 272 12.08 20.49 30.70
CA VAL A 272 12.00 21.49 29.62
C VAL A 272 12.18 22.89 30.18
N GLU A 273 11.63 23.16 31.36
CA GLU A 273 11.83 24.44 32.07
C GLU A 273 13.29 24.60 32.53
N ALA A 274 13.92 23.55 33.06
CA ALA A 274 15.34 23.54 33.39
C ALA A 274 16.21 23.84 32.14
N ALA A 275 15.94 23.20 31.00
CA ALA A 275 16.65 23.47 29.73
C ALA A 275 16.50 24.92 29.28
N ARG A 276 15.31 25.52 29.52
CA ARG A 276 15.07 26.95 29.22
C ARG A 276 15.86 27.86 30.17
N SER A 277 15.89 27.55 31.46
CA SER A 277 16.64 28.32 32.49
C SER A 277 18.14 28.25 32.21
N LEU A 278 18.67 27.17 31.68
CA LEU A 278 20.06 27.01 31.23
C LEU A 278 20.37 27.77 29.94
N GLY A 279 19.37 28.47 29.35
CA GLY A 279 19.58 29.31 28.17
C GLY A 279 19.60 28.56 26.85
N PHE A 280 19.10 27.29 26.77
CA PHE A 280 19.06 26.57 25.50
C PHE A 280 18.12 27.26 24.51
N GLY A 281 18.59 27.37 23.25
CA GLY A 281 17.82 27.97 22.15
C GLY A 281 16.56 27.16 21.82
N ARG A 282 15.50 27.80 21.39
CA ARG A 282 14.18 27.20 21.09
C ARG A 282 14.27 25.98 20.16
N ARG A 283 15.08 26.06 19.09
CA ARG A 283 15.31 24.95 18.16
C ARG A 283 15.88 23.72 18.88
N ARG A 284 16.87 23.92 19.76
CA ARG A 284 17.49 22.82 20.52
C ARG A 284 16.51 22.20 21.51
N ILE A 285 15.66 23.01 22.16
CA ILE A 285 14.62 22.50 23.06
C ILE A 285 13.61 21.64 22.27
N ILE A 286 13.13 22.11 21.13
CA ILE A 286 12.16 21.35 20.31
C ILE A 286 12.77 20.04 19.85
N LEU A 287 13.95 20.08 19.21
CA LEU A 287 14.54 18.88 18.58
C LEU A 287 15.09 17.87 19.57
N ASN A 288 15.68 18.32 20.68
CA ASN A 288 16.42 17.43 21.59
C ASN A 288 15.64 17.08 22.86
N HIS A 289 14.64 17.89 23.26
CA HIS A 289 13.91 17.66 24.50
C HIS A 289 12.42 17.36 24.30
N ILE A 290 11.77 17.96 23.28
CA ILE A 290 10.34 17.78 23.07
C ILE A 290 10.07 16.65 22.07
N LEU A 291 10.59 16.74 20.85
CA LEU A 291 10.29 15.75 19.79
C LEU A 291 10.63 14.31 20.18
N PRO A 292 11.77 14.00 20.84
CA PRO A 292 12.04 12.63 21.26
C PRO A 292 10.99 12.06 22.23
N ASN A 293 10.37 12.92 23.05
CA ASN A 293 9.34 12.51 24.00
C ASN A 293 7.93 12.43 23.38
N VAL A 294 7.73 12.95 22.18
CA VAL A 294 6.49 12.83 21.40
C VAL A 294 6.53 11.62 20.49
N THR A 295 7.68 10.99 20.25
CA THR A 295 7.85 9.89 19.31
C THR A 295 6.93 8.70 19.56
N GLY A 296 6.70 8.31 20.82
CA GLY A 296 5.80 7.21 21.16
C GLY A 296 4.39 7.40 20.58
N PRO A 297 3.65 8.45 20.99
CA PRO A 297 2.34 8.78 20.44
C PRO A 297 2.35 8.98 18.91
N VAL A 298 3.43 9.55 18.35
CA VAL A 298 3.55 9.78 16.90
C VAL A 298 3.67 8.46 16.15
N ILE A 299 4.48 7.52 16.61
CA ILE A 299 4.64 6.19 16.00
C ILE A 299 3.29 5.46 15.99
N VAL A 300 2.61 5.42 17.14
CA VAL A 300 1.29 4.79 17.25
C VAL A 300 0.32 5.37 16.23
N TYR A 301 0.24 6.70 16.19
CA TYR A 301 -0.71 7.34 15.27
C TYR A 301 -0.33 7.12 13.81
N THR A 302 0.95 7.15 13.50
CA THR A 302 1.47 6.87 12.16
C THR A 302 1.07 5.48 11.67
N THR A 303 1.20 4.46 12.53
CA THR A 303 0.81 3.09 12.14
C THR A 303 -0.69 2.93 11.89
N LEU A 304 -1.54 3.64 12.63
CA LEU A 304 -2.99 3.65 12.43
C LEU A 304 -3.41 4.51 11.22
N THR A 305 -2.57 5.45 10.78
CA THR A 305 -2.85 6.28 9.60
C THR A 305 -2.70 5.47 8.30
N ILE A 306 -1.77 4.51 8.23
CA ILE A 306 -1.56 3.71 7.01
C ILE A 306 -2.84 3.01 6.53
N PRO A 307 -3.57 2.21 7.35
CA PRO A 307 -4.81 1.59 6.91
C PRO A 307 -5.90 2.60 6.58
N ALA A 308 -5.98 3.73 7.29
CA ALA A 308 -6.92 4.80 6.99
C ALA A 308 -6.67 5.41 5.60
N VAL A 309 -5.41 5.68 5.27
CA VAL A 309 -4.99 6.17 3.94
C VAL A 309 -5.30 5.14 2.85
N MET A 310 -5.08 3.85 3.11
CA MET A 310 -5.39 2.79 2.14
C MET A 310 -6.90 2.68 1.88
N LEU A 311 -7.74 2.79 2.92
CA LEU A 311 -9.19 2.84 2.77
C LEU A 311 -9.64 4.05 1.94
N LEU A 312 -9.01 5.19 2.17
CA LEU A 312 -9.28 6.42 1.44
C LEU A 312 -8.88 6.31 -0.03
N GLU A 313 -7.71 5.73 -0.33
CA GLU A 313 -7.29 5.40 -1.69
C GLU A 313 -8.31 4.51 -2.38
N ALA A 314 -8.73 3.42 -1.72
CA ALA A 314 -9.70 2.50 -2.26
C ALA A 314 -11.05 3.18 -2.55
N PHE A 315 -11.50 4.07 -1.68
CA PHE A 315 -12.72 4.87 -1.86
C PHE A 315 -12.59 5.83 -3.07
N LEU A 316 -11.48 6.54 -3.20
CA LEU A 316 -11.24 7.42 -4.35
C LEU A 316 -11.16 6.61 -5.66
N SER A 317 -10.53 5.44 -5.62
CA SER A 317 -10.47 4.52 -6.75
C SER A 317 -11.86 4.02 -7.14
N PHE A 318 -12.72 3.73 -6.17
CA PHE A 318 -14.11 3.35 -6.41
C PHE A 318 -14.90 4.47 -7.11
N LEU A 319 -14.67 5.72 -6.73
CA LEU A 319 -15.26 6.89 -7.41
C LEU A 319 -14.67 7.17 -8.81
N GLY A 320 -13.65 6.41 -9.24
CA GLY A 320 -12.98 6.62 -10.52
C GLY A 320 -11.88 7.68 -10.51
N LEU A 321 -11.54 8.19 -9.32
CA LEU A 321 -10.47 9.17 -9.09
C LEU A 321 -9.15 8.50 -8.67
N GLY A 322 -9.10 7.17 -8.64
CA GLY A 322 -7.92 6.41 -8.29
C GLY A 322 -6.88 6.34 -9.40
N ILE A 323 -6.00 5.36 -9.24
CA ILE A 323 -4.91 5.09 -10.16
C ILE A 323 -5.47 4.69 -11.53
N GLN A 324 -4.89 5.28 -12.59
CA GLN A 324 -5.33 5.04 -13.95
C GLN A 324 -4.52 3.91 -14.61
N PRO A 325 -5.12 3.18 -15.57
CA PRO A 325 -4.39 2.19 -16.37
C PRO A 325 -3.13 2.80 -17.03
N PRO A 326 -2.05 1.99 -17.22
CA PRO A 326 -1.97 0.54 -17.05
C PRO A 326 -1.79 0.09 -15.59
N MET A 327 -1.48 1.01 -14.66
CA MET A 327 -1.32 0.68 -13.25
C MET A 327 -2.66 0.30 -12.62
N SER A 328 -2.59 -0.46 -11.53
CA SER A 328 -3.76 -0.89 -10.78
C SER A 328 -3.46 -0.83 -9.28
N SER A 329 -4.49 -0.66 -8.46
CA SER A 329 -4.46 -0.79 -7.01
C SER A 329 -5.52 -1.78 -6.56
N TRP A 330 -5.51 -2.19 -5.30
CA TRP A 330 -6.61 -3.01 -4.77
C TRP A 330 -7.95 -2.30 -4.85
N GLY A 331 -7.98 -0.98 -4.63
CA GLY A 331 -9.21 -0.19 -4.78
C GLY A 331 -9.78 -0.24 -6.20
N VAL A 332 -8.93 -0.11 -7.22
CA VAL A 332 -9.33 -0.25 -8.63
C VAL A 332 -9.82 -1.65 -8.92
N LEU A 333 -9.11 -2.70 -8.45
CA LEU A 333 -9.52 -4.09 -8.66
C LEU A 333 -10.86 -4.41 -8.00
N ILE A 334 -11.09 -3.91 -6.80
CA ILE A 334 -12.37 -4.05 -6.08
C ILE A 334 -13.50 -3.37 -6.87
N LYS A 335 -13.27 -2.17 -7.43
CA LYS A 335 -14.23 -1.48 -8.27
C LYS A 335 -14.57 -2.30 -9.53
N GLU A 336 -13.55 -2.69 -10.30
CA GLU A 336 -13.73 -3.50 -11.52
C GLU A 336 -14.48 -4.82 -11.19
N GLY A 337 -14.15 -5.45 -10.07
CA GLY A 337 -14.80 -6.67 -9.59
C GLY A 337 -16.25 -6.44 -9.14
N ALA A 338 -16.55 -5.31 -8.50
CA ALA A 338 -17.91 -4.97 -8.09
C ALA A 338 -18.84 -4.75 -9.30
N GLU A 339 -18.32 -4.11 -10.36
CA GLU A 339 -19.07 -3.90 -11.62
C GLU A 339 -19.39 -5.21 -12.34
N LYS A 340 -18.68 -6.30 -12.05
CA LYS A 340 -18.81 -7.62 -12.69
C LYS A 340 -19.16 -8.75 -11.71
N MET A 341 -19.60 -8.41 -10.52
CA MET A 341 -19.83 -9.36 -9.42
C MET A 341 -20.85 -10.45 -9.76
N GLU A 342 -21.90 -10.11 -10.52
CA GLU A 342 -22.95 -11.05 -10.91
C GLU A 342 -22.45 -12.12 -11.88
N GLU A 343 -21.53 -11.76 -12.78
CA GLU A 343 -20.99 -12.66 -13.80
C GLU A 343 -19.72 -13.39 -13.29
N PHE A 344 -18.82 -12.65 -12.61
CA PHE A 344 -17.47 -13.10 -12.25
C PHE A 344 -17.11 -12.72 -10.80
N SER A 345 -17.74 -13.37 -9.83
CA SER A 345 -17.61 -13.06 -8.40
C SER A 345 -16.17 -13.08 -7.88
N TRP A 346 -15.29 -13.92 -8.45
CA TRP A 346 -13.88 -14.03 -8.03
C TRP A 346 -13.10 -12.73 -8.26
N LEU A 347 -13.50 -11.88 -9.23
CA LEU A 347 -12.86 -10.61 -9.49
C LEU A 347 -13.01 -9.61 -8.35
N LEU A 348 -14.06 -9.74 -7.54
CA LEU A 348 -14.28 -8.95 -6.33
C LEU A 348 -13.70 -9.64 -5.10
N VAL A 349 -13.96 -10.94 -4.95
CA VAL A 349 -13.66 -11.68 -3.71
C VAL A 349 -12.17 -11.71 -3.42
N PHE A 350 -11.33 -12.06 -4.40
CA PHE A 350 -9.89 -12.19 -4.14
C PHE A 350 -9.19 -10.87 -3.81
N PRO A 351 -9.36 -9.76 -4.56
CA PRO A 351 -8.76 -8.50 -4.16
C PRO A 351 -9.37 -7.95 -2.87
N GLY A 352 -10.67 -8.16 -2.63
CA GLY A 352 -11.34 -7.78 -1.39
C GLY A 352 -10.77 -8.50 -0.17
N VAL A 353 -10.52 -9.82 -0.27
CA VAL A 353 -9.88 -10.60 0.81
C VAL A 353 -8.44 -10.14 1.06
N ALA A 354 -7.64 -9.94 -0.01
CA ALA A 354 -6.26 -9.46 0.12
C ALA A 354 -6.21 -8.08 0.80
N PHE A 355 -7.07 -7.18 0.40
CA PHE A 355 -7.19 -5.84 0.99
C PHE A 355 -7.63 -5.88 2.45
N SER A 356 -8.71 -6.61 2.76
CA SER A 356 -9.24 -6.75 4.14
C SER A 356 -8.21 -7.38 5.07
N LEU A 357 -7.53 -8.44 4.63
CA LEU A 357 -6.50 -9.11 5.42
C LEU A 357 -5.32 -8.16 5.72
N THR A 358 -4.95 -7.32 4.75
CA THR A 358 -3.91 -6.30 4.95
C THR A 358 -4.34 -5.24 5.97
N LEU A 359 -5.58 -4.74 5.86
CA LEU A 359 -6.11 -3.76 6.81
C LEU A 359 -6.19 -4.33 8.23
N PHE A 360 -6.69 -5.55 8.41
CA PHE A 360 -6.71 -6.22 9.71
C PHE A 360 -5.30 -6.40 10.28
N SER A 361 -4.36 -6.82 9.44
CA SER A 361 -2.95 -7.00 9.85
C SER A 361 -2.32 -5.71 10.31
N LEU A 362 -2.55 -4.61 9.60
CA LEU A 362 -2.06 -3.27 9.96
C LEU A 362 -2.71 -2.76 11.25
N ASN A 363 -4.01 -2.94 11.44
CA ASN A 363 -4.71 -2.53 12.65
C ASN A 363 -4.23 -3.33 13.86
N PHE A 364 -4.14 -4.67 13.78
CA PHE A 364 -3.62 -5.49 14.89
C PHE A 364 -2.18 -5.14 15.25
N LEU A 365 -1.34 -4.87 14.27
CA LEU A 365 0.03 -4.42 14.51
C LEU A 365 0.05 -3.03 15.16
N GLY A 366 -0.78 -2.10 14.68
CA GLY A 366 -0.90 -0.74 15.21
C GLY A 366 -1.39 -0.72 16.65
N ASP A 367 -2.44 -1.49 16.97
CA ASP A 367 -2.98 -1.62 18.32
C ASP A 367 -1.95 -2.27 19.28
N GLY A 368 -1.28 -3.34 18.82
CA GLY A 368 -0.22 -3.96 19.61
C GLY A 368 0.97 -3.03 19.85
N LEU A 369 1.30 -2.19 18.90
CA LEU A 369 2.36 -1.19 19.06
C LEU A 369 1.93 -0.07 20.04
N ARG A 370 0.67 0.33 19.98
CA ARG A 370 0.08 1.26 20.93
C ARG A 370 0.17 0.73 22.35
N ASP A 371 -0.27 -0.51 22.60
CA ASP A 371 -0.25 -1.16 23.90
C ASP A 371 1.21 -1.31 24.41
N ALA A 372 2.13 -1.64 23.50
CA ALA A 372 3.54 -1.81 23.84
C ALA A 372 4.23 -0.49 24.24
N LEU A 373 3.83 0.63 23.63
CA LEU A 373 4.40 1.96 23.89
C LEU A 373 3.68 2.74 25.01
N ASP A 374 2.51 2.27 25.47
CA ASP A 374 1.81 2.88 26.60
C ASP A 374 2.46 2.47 27.93
N VAL A 375 3.21 3.42 28.50
CA VAL A 375 3.92 3.24 29.79
C VAL A 375 2.93 3.16 30.97
N ARG A 376 1.69 3.62 30.81
CA ARG A 376 0.70 3.63 31.90
C ARG A 376 0.09 2.26 32.17
N SER A 377 0.06 1.36 31.18
CA SER A 377 -0.45 -0.01 31.33
C SER A 377 0.48 -0.95 32.13
N SER A 378 1.64 -0.49 32.58
CA SER A 378 2.65 -1.31 33.28
C SER A 378 2.48 -1.35 34.81
N LYS A 379 1.35 -0.90 35.35
CA LYS A 379 1.12 -0.86 36.80
C LYS A 379 0.09 -1.87 37.33
N ASP A 380 -0.36 -2.80 36.47
CA ASP A 380 -1.23 -3.92 36.87
C ASP A 380 -0.51 -5.28 36.71
#